data_3f08c30715d9a1dd3c6ca5c64459bd4a
#
_entry.id   3f08c30715d9a1dd3c6ca5c64459bd4a
#
_cell.length_a   1.000
_cell.length_b   1.000
_cell.length_c   1.000
_cell.angle_alpha   90.00
_cell.angle_beta   90.00
_cell.angle_gamma   90.00
#
_symmetry.space_group_name_H-M   'P 1'
#
loop_
_entity.id
_entity.type
_entity.pdbx_description
1 polymer ?
#
loop_
_entity_poly.entity_id
_entity_poly.type
_entity_poly.pdbx_seq_one_letter_code
_entity_poly.pdbx_strand_id
1 'polypeptide(L)'
;MLRNESLEELTDGGKYTADSVVKVDPDGCRGCHLCCEVVEDTIILDPYDICALARGLGKSFQELMQREIALGVCDGIILPHLNLVEKENASGRHCVFLGQEGEMQGRCLIHSFRPGFCRLFPMGRLYEEEGFSYVLLKNECPYQDKKECSVRAWLGIEELEQYEAYVLEWHSFIARIREQLPQENEEDRQKISLFLLQSFYLTPYREGFYEDFGERLKKVKGVLFA
;
A
#
# COMPACT_ATOMS: atom_id res chain seq x y z
N MET A 1 -5.22 -11.35 0.47
CA MET A 1 -5.49 -12.74 0.00
C MET A 1 -4.20 -13.52 0.17
N LEU A 2 -4.18 -14.55 1.01
CA LEU A 2 -3.06 -15.49 1.06
C LEU A 2 -3.16 -16.33 -0.22
N ARG A 3 -2.26 -16.11 -1.18
CA ARG A 3 -2.12 -17.06 -2.30
C ARG A 3 -1.66 -18.38 -1.70
N ASN A 4 -2.29 -19.48 -2.10
CA ASN A 4 -1.89 -20.85 -1.67
C ASN A 4 -0.59 -21.33 -2.31
N GLU A 5 0.18 -20.43 -2.90
CA GLU A 5 1.44 -20.68 -3.58
C GLU A 5 2.61 -20.46 -2.61
N SER A 6 3.64 -21.27 -2.71
CA SER A 6 4.83 -21.09 -1.88
C SER A 6 5.60 -19.84 -2.29
N LEU A 7 6.36 -19.25 -1.36
CA LEU A 7 7.21 -18.09 -1.65
C LEU A 7 8.18 -18.34 -2.81
N GLU A 8 8.66 -19.56 -2.95
CA GLU A 8 9.57 -20.00 -4.05
C GLU A 8 8.87 -20.02 -5.41
N GLU A 9 7.57 -20.29 -5.45
CA GLU A 9 6.77 -20.24 -6.67
C GLU A 9 6.44 -18.79 -7.07
N LEU A 10 6.18 -17.93 -6.09
CA LEU A 10 5.80 -16.54 -6.31
C LEU A 10 6.98 -15.63 -6.64
N THR A 11 8.19 -15.91 -6.15
CA THR A 11 9.34 -15.02 -6.26
C THR A 11 10.48 -15.64 -7.06
N ASP A 12 11.45 -14.83 -7.46
CA ASP A 12 12.69 -15.30 -8.09
C ASP A 12 13.66 -16.00 -7.11
N GLY A 13 13.29 -16.09 -5.85
CA GLY A 13 14.10 -16.66 -4.76
C GLY A 13 15.14 -15.71 -4.18
N GLY A 14 15.28 -14.51 -4.77
CA GLY A 14 16.19 -13.47 -4.25
C GLY A 14 15.61 -12.73 -3.06
N LYS A 15 16.50 -12.32 -2.15
CA LYS A 15 16.22 -11.34 -1.10
C LYS A 15 17.08 -10.11 -1.35
N TYR A 16 16.44 -8.95 -1.40
CA TYR A 16 17.05 -7.70 -1.82
C TYR A 16 16.96 -6.64 -0.74
N THR A 17 17.94 -5.76 -0.70
CA THR A 17 17.95 -4.52 0.10
C THR A 17 17.61 -3.32 -0.80
N ALA A 18 17.45 -2.14 -0.23
CA ALA A 18 17.24 -0.91 -0.98
C ALA A 18 18.30 -0.63 -2.06
N ASP A 19 19.55 -1.02 -1.79
CA ASP A 19 20.69 -0.75 -2.69
C ASP A 19 20.98 -1.89 -3.67
N SER A 20 20.26 -3.01 -3.56
CA SER A 20 20.36 -4.13 -4.51
C SER A 20 19.90 -3.71 -5.90
N VAL A 21 20.61 -4.16 -6.92
CA VAL A 21 20.24 -3.94 -8.32
C VAL A 21 19.37 -5.10 -8.80
N VAL A 22 18.22 -4.79 -9.38
CA VAL A 22 17.23 -5.75 -9.85
C VAL A 22 16.75 -5.41 -11.26
N LYS A 23 16.36 -6.41 -12.03
CA LYS A 23 15.74 -6.26 -13.35
C LYS A 23 14.24 -6.01 -13.19
N VAL A 24 13.84 -4.76 -12.99
CA VAL A 24 12.45 -4.43 -12.64
C VAL A 24 11.85 -3.31 -13.50
N ASP A 25 12.67 -2.44 -14.10
CA ASP A 25 12.20 -1.25 -14.81
C ASP A 25 11.86 -1.51 -16.29
N PRO A 26 10.57 -1.50 -16.69
CA PRO A 26 10.16 -1.54 -18.09
C PRO A 26 10.16 -0.14 -18.73
N ASP A 27 11.18 0.68 -18.51
CA ASP A 27 11.30 2.07 -18.97
C ASP A 27 10.27 3.01 -18.29
N GLY A 28 10.12 2.88 -16.96
CA GLY A 28 9.25 3.73 -16.14
C GLY A 28 7.75 3.44 -16.28
N CYS A 29 7.36 2.23 -16.62
CA CYS A 29 5.93 1.83 -16.80
C CYS A 29 5.17 2.72 -17.80
N ARG A 30 5.82 3.25 -18.80
CA ARG A 30 5.23 4.20 -19.76
C ARG A 30 4.11 3.56 -20.57
N GLY A 31 2.87 3.98 -20.29
CA GLY A 31 1.68 3.50 -20.99
C GLY A 31 1.26 2.06 -20.63
N CYS A 32 1.89 1.44 -19.66
CA CYS A 32 1.42 0.18 -19.10
C CYS A 32 0.42 0.46 -17.96
N HIS A 33 -0.68 -0.29 -17.96
CA HIS A 33 -1.75 -0.15 -16.99
C HIS A 33 -2.23 -1.50 -16.44
N LEU A 34 -1.56 -2.60 -16.78
CA LEU A 34 -2.02 -3.94 -16.43
C LEU A 34 -2.21 -4.11 -14.92
N CYS A 35 -1.30 -3.61 -14.09
CA CYS A 35 -1.44 -3.65 -12.64
C CYS A 35 -2.68 -2.88 -12.12
N CYS A 36 -3.16 -1.87 -12.87
CA CYS A 36 -4.39 -1.14 -12.55
C CYS A 36 -5.66 -1.82 -13.07
N GLU A 37 -5.54 -2.70 -14.07
CA GLU A 37 -6.67 -3.44 -14.65
C GLU A 37 -6.96 -4.78 -13.96
N VAL A 38 -5.93 -5.39 -13.38
CA VAL A 38 -6.04 -6.70 -12.70
C VAL A 38 -6.05 -6.58 -11.18
N VAL A 39 -6.05 -5.36 -10.66
CA VAL A 39 -6.10 -5.13 -9.22
C VAL A 39 -7.45 -5.61 -8.66
N GLU A 40 -7.38 -6.36 -7.59
CA GLU A 40 -8.54 -6.72 -6.78
C GLU A 40 -8.65 -5.77 -5.57
N ASP A 41 -9.63 -5.96 -4.68
CA ASP A 41 -9.81 -5.19 -3.44
C ASP A 41 -8.66 -5.42 -2.41
N THR A 42 -7.42 -5.44 -2.90
CA THR A 42 -6.22 -5.86 -2.15
C THR A 42 -5.24 -4.73 -1.88
N ILE A 43 -5.45 -3.55 -2.48
CA ILE A 43 -4.58 -2.39 -2.25
C ILE A 43 -5.01 -1.69 -0.97
N ILE A 44 -4.60 -2.27 0.16
CA ILE A 44 -4.79 -1.66 1.48
C ILE A 44 -3.89 -0.43 1.57
N LEU A 45 -4.47 0.66 2.04
CA LEU A 45 -3.79 1.95 2.18
C LEU A 45 -3.34 2.13 3.63
N ASP A 46 -2.07 2.35 3.81
CA ASP A 46 -1.52 2.72 5.10
C ASP A 46 -1.70 4.23 5.39
N PRO A 47 -1.39 4.72 6.60
CA PRO A 47 -1.51 6.15 6.92
C PRO A 47 -0.68 7.08 6.04
N TYR A 48 0.50 6.63 5.58
CA TYR A 48 1.33 7.41 4.65
C TYR A 48 0.68 7.54 3.28
N ASP A 49 0.08 6.45 2.78
CA ASP A 49 -0.63 6.43 1.51
C ASP A 49 -1.80 7.42 1.51
N ILE A 50 -2.60 7.43 2.57
CA ILE A 50 -3.71 8.38 2.72
C ILE A 50 -3.21 9.82 2.82
N CYS A 51 -2.12 10.06 3.55
CA CYS A 51 -1.50 11.38 3.62
C CYS A 51 -1.01 11.85 2.25
N ALA A 52 -0.35 10.98 1.48
CA ALA A 52 0.13 11.29 0.13
C ALA A 52 -1.02 11.54 -0.85
N LEU A 53 -2.08 10.73 -0.82
CA LEU A 53 -3.28 10.92 -1.63
C LEU A 53 -4.00 12.23 -1.29
N ALA A 54 -4.20 12.51 0.01
CA ALA A 54 -4.85 13.73 0.48
C ALA A 54 -4.10 14.99 0.00
N ARG A 55 -2.78 15.01 0.16
CA ARG A 55 -1.93 16.13 -0.29
C ARG A 55 -1.90 16.24 -1.82
N GLY A 56 -1.69 15.13 -2.52
CA GLY A 56 -1.56 15.12 -3.98
C GLY A 56 -2.85 15.50 -4.70
N LEU A 57 -4.01 15.18 -4.13
CA LEU A 57 -5.33 15.51 -4.69
C LEU A 57 -5.96 16.77 -4.09
N GLY A 58 -5.39 17.33 -3.00
CA GLY A 58 -5.97 18.45 -2.27
C GLY A 58 -7.31 18.10 -1.60
N LYS A 59 -7.47 16.86 -1.13
CA LYS A 59 -8.71 16.32 -0.55
C LYS A 59 -8.52 15.87 0.90
N SER A 60 -9.54 16.04 1.72
CA SER A 60 -9.63 15.40 3.03
C SER A 60 -9.91 13.89 2.89
N PHE A 61 -9.73 13.14 3.98
CA PHE A 61 -10.10 11.71 4.01
C PHE A 61 -11.58 11.48 3.65
N GLN A 62 -12.47 12.33 4.16
CA GLN A 62 -13.90 12.24 3.88
C GLN A 62 -14.23 12.48 2.41
N GLU A 63 -13.52 13.40 1.75
CA GLU A 63 -13.67 13.63 0.31
C GLU A 63 -13.10 12.48 -0.52
N LEU A 64 -11.97 11.87 -0.08
CA LEU A 64 -11.45 10.66 -0.72
C LEU A 64 -12.44 9.50 -0.65
N MET A 65 -13.16 9.35 0.47
CA MET A 65 -14.19 8.32 0.66
C MET A 65 -15.39 8.44 -0.30
N GLN A 66 -15.57 9.58 -0.96
CA GLN A 66 -16.67 9.75 -1.90
C GLN A 66 -16.47 8.96 -3.21
N ARG A 67 -15.23 8.70 -3.60
CA ARG A 67 -14.90 8.04 -4.86
C ARG A 67 -13.60 7.24 -4.85
N GLU A 68 -12.53 7.79 -4.28
CA GLU A 68 -11.16 7.31 -4.48
C GLU A 68 -10.82 6.10 -3.61
N ILE A 69 -11.40 6.03 -2.42
CA ILE A 69 -11.14 4.96 -1.45
C ILE A 69 -12.44 4.39 -0.88
N ALA A 70 -12.38 3.17 -0.41
CA ALA A 70 -13.46 2.53 0.34
C ALA A 70 -12.90 1.92 1.63
N LEU A 71 -13.79 1.58 2.56
CA LEU A 71 -13.43 0.84 3.77
C LEU A 71 -13.75 -0.64 3.59
N GLY A 72 -12.86 -1.50 3.99
CA GLY A 72 -13.04 -2.94 3.94
C GLY A 72 -12.44 -3.64 5.16
N VAL A 73 -12.93 -4.84 5.45
CA VAL A 73 -12.39 -5.67 6.52
C VAL A 73 -11.19 -6.44 5.99
N CYS A 74 -10.02 -6.22 6.60
CA CYS A 74 -8.80 -6.94 6.33
C CYS A 74 -8.32 -7.63 7.61
N ASP A 75 -8.38 -8.96 7.64
CA ASP A 75 -8.02 -9.77 8.80
C ASP A 75 -8.67 -9.31 10.11
N GLY A 76 -9.96 -8.94 10.05
CA GLY A 76 -10.75 -8.50 11.19
C GLY A 76 -10.63 -7.02 11.57
N ILE A 77 -9.82 -6.23 10.87
CA ILE A 77 -9.67 -4.78 11.06
C ILE A 77 -10.27 -4.05 9.87
N ILE A 78 -11.01 -2.97 10.10
CA ILE A 78 -11.50 -2.09 9.03
C ILE A 78 -10.38 -1.13 8.63
N LEU A 79 -9.93 -1.23 7.39
CA LEU A 79 -8.88 -0.39 6.81
C LEU A 79 -9.34 0.21 5.47
N PRO A 80 -8.81 1.39 5.08
CA PRO A 80 -9.07 1.94 3.76
C PRO A 80 -8.31 1.16 2.68
N HIS A 81 -8.93 1.05 1.51
CA HIS A 81 -8.33 0.49 0.31
C HIS A 81 -8.68 1.34 -0.91
N LEU A 82 -7.90 1.20 -1.99
CA LEU A 82 -8.21 1.85 -3.25
C LEU A 82 -9.56 1.38 -3.79
N ASN A 83 -10.38 2.33 -4.24
CA ASN A 83 -11.65 1.98 -4.86
C ASN A 83 -11.44 1.47 -6.29
N LEU A 84 -12.33 0.56 -6.70
CA LEU A 84 -12.39 0.00 -8.04
C LEU A 84 -13.69 0.41 -8.71
N VAL A 85 -13.60 0.66 -10.01
CA VAL A 85 -14.77 1.01 -10.84
C VAL A 85 -15.02 -0.05 -11.89
N GLU A 86 -16.29 -0.26 -12.23
CA GLU A 86 -16.69 -1.22 -13.26
C GLU A 86 -16.16 -0.79 -14.63
N LYS A 87 -15.73 -1.75 -15.44
CA LYS A 87 -15.34 -1.51 -16.84
C LYS A 87 -16.60 -1.27 -17.68
N GLU A 88 -16.64 -0.17 -18.43
CA GLU A 88 -17.83 0.22 -19.18
C GLU A 88 -18.26 -0.79 -20.26
N ASN A 89 -17.30 -1.46 -20.91
CA ASN A 89 -17.55 -2.33 -22.06
C ASN A 89 -16.99 -3.76 -21.90
N ALA A 90 -16.63 -4.14 -20.69
CA ALA A 90 -16.08 -5.47 -20.39
C ALA A 90 -16.45 -5.90 -18.97
N SER A 91 -16.43 -7.19 -18.70
CA SER A 91 -16.58 -7.71 -17.34
C SER A 91 -15.35 -7.39 -16.52
N GLY A 92 -15.55 -7.05 -15.23
CA GLY A 92 -14.50 -6.78 -14.25
C GLY A 92 -14.34 -5.31 -13.89
N ARG A 93 -13.43 -5.06 -12.95
CA ARG A 93 -13.17 -3.73 -12.37
C ARG A 93 -11.74 -3.31 -12.66
N HIS A 94 -11.47 -2.03 -12.52
CA HIS A 94 -10.13 -1.46 -12.60
C HIS A 94 -9.95 -0.39 -11.52
N CYS A 95 -8.70 0.01 -11.29
CA CYS A 95 -8.38 1.07 -10.33
C CYS A 95 -9.07 2.38 -10.73
N VAL A 96 -9.68 3.07 -9.77
CA VAL A 96 -10.33 4.37 -9.96
C VAL A 96 -9.41 5.45 -10.55
N PHE A 97 -8.09 5.30 -10.37
CA PHE A 97 -7.07 6.22 -10.88
C PHE A 97 -6.49 5.82 -12.24
N LEU A 98 -7.06 4.83 -12.90
CA LEU A 98 -6.70 4.52 -14.28
C LEU A 98 -7.35 5.55 -15.22
N GLY A 99 -6.56 6.33 -15.96
CA GLY A 99 -7.06 7.28 -16.94
C GLY A 99 -7.78 6.56 -18.09
N GLN A 100 -8.97 7.03 -18.42
CA GLN A 100 -9.86 6.39 -19.42
C GLN A 100 -9.85 7.12 -20.76
N GLU A 101 -9.49 8.39 -20.78
CA GLU A 101 -9.66 9.26 -21.95
C GLU A 101 -8.42 10.11 -22.24
N GLY A 102 -8.30 10.55 -23.51
CA GLY A 102 -7.33 11.51 -23.99
C GLY A 102 -5.89 11.06 -23.81
N GLU A 103 -5.01 11.99 -23.54
CA GLU A 103 -3.57 11.74 -23.32
C GLU A 103 -3.26 10.90 -22.07
N MET A 104 -4.19 10.83 -21.14
CA MET A 104 -4.08 10.05 -19.90
C MET A 104 -4.64 8.63 -20.01
N GLN A 105 -5.16 8.24 -21.17
CA GLN A 105 -5.69 6.89 -21.39
C GLN A 105 -4.61 5.84 -21.09
N GLY A 106 -4.95 4.87 -20.26
CA GLY A 106 -4.04 3.81 -19.85
C GLY A 106 -2.91 4.25 -18.91
N ARG A 107 -2.99 5.44 -18.30
CA ARG A 107 -1.98 5.95 -17.36
C ARG A 107 -2.54 6.08 -15.95
N CYS A 108 -1.68 5.89 -14.96
CA CYS A 108 -2.04 6.16 -13.57
C CYS A 108 -2.07 7.66 -13.31
N LEU A 109 -3.24 8.20 -12.96
CA LEU A 109 -3.45 9.63 -12.69
C LEU A 109 -2.69 10.15 -11.46
N ILE A 110 -2.31 9.25 -10.55
CA ILE A 110 -1.62 9.57 -9.29
C ILE A 110 -0.19 8.99 -9.25
N HIS A 111 0.43 8.75 -10.43
CA HIS A 111 1.70 8.02 -10.52
C HIS A 111 2.81 8.59 -9.62
N SER A 112 2.91 9.91 -9.47
CA SER A 112 3.93 10.58 -8.66
C SER A 112 3.73 10.39 -7.14
N PHE A 113 2.48 10.23 -6.69
CA PHE A 113 2.12 10.02 -5.28
C PHE A 113 1.26 8.76 -5.07
N ARG A 114 1.45 7.76 -5.95
CA ARG A 114 0.77 6.45 -5.85
C ARG A 114 1.12 5.75 -4.54
N PRO A 115 0.22 4.91 -4.01
CA PRO A 115 0.44 4.15 -2.78
C PRO A 115 1.72 3.30 -2.80
N GLY A 116 2.27 3.05 -1.63
CA GLY A 116 3.50 2.27 -1.46
C GLY A 116 3.42 0.88 -2.08
N PHE A 117 2.27 0.21 -2.00
CA PHE A 117 2.04 -1.06 -2.67
C PHE A 117 2.17 -0.94 -4.21
N CYS A 118 1.59 0.12 -4.79
CA CYS A 118 1.69 0.39 -6.22
C CYS A 118 3.11 0.79 -6.65
N ARG A 119 3.87 1.47 -5.77
CA ARG A 119 5.29 1.81 -6.02
C ARG A 119 6.17 0.57 -6.01
N LEU A 120 5.89 -0.33 -5.10
CA LEU A 120 6.65 -1.55 -4.89
C LEU A 120 6.52 -2.53 -6.05
N PHE A 121 5.33 -2.66 -6.64
CA PHE A 121 5.05 -3.62 -7.72
C PHE A 121 6.03 -3.48 -8.91
N PRO A 122 6.59 -4.58 -9.46
CA PRO A 122 6.31 -5.98 -9.21
C PRO A 122 7.16 -6.61 -8.09
N MET A 123 7.65 -5.83 -7.16
CA MET A 123 8.32 -6.33 -5.97
C MET A 123 7.33 -6.51 -4.81
N GLY A 124 7.75 -7.24 -3.79
CA GLY A 124 7.06 -7.42 -2.52
C GLY A 124 7.99 -7.17 -1.34
N ARG A 125 7.44 -7.19 -0.12
CA ARG A 125 8.22 -7.23 1.12
C ARG A 125 8.00 -8.57 1.81
N LEU A 126 9.09 -9.22 2.14
CA LEU A 126 9.11 -10.40 3.00
C LEU A 126 9.51 -9.96 4.39
N TYR A 127 8.54 -9.91 5.30
CA TYR A 127 8.81 -9.56 6.71
C TYR A 127 9.44 -10.74 7.44
N GLU A 128 10.45 -10.44 8.24
CA GLU A 128 11.28 -11.39 8.99
C GLU A 128 11.28 -10.99 10.47
N GLU A 129 11.92 -11.75 11.34
CA GLU A 129 12.00 -11.42 12.78
C GLU A 129 12.64 -10.03 13.01
N GLU A 130 13.67 -9.71 12.24
CA GLU A 130 14.37 -8.42 12.31
C GLU A 130 14.27 -7.70 10.95
N GLY A 131 13.17 -6.96 10.73
CA GLY A 131 13.02 -6.14 9.53
C GLY A 131 12.27 -6.82 8.39
N PHE A 132 12.65 -6.52 7.16
CA PHE A 132 12.14 -7.15 5.95
C PHE A 132 13.18 -7.13 4.83
N SER A 133 13.04 -8.05 3.90
CA SER A 133 13.74 -8.04 2.62
C SER A 133 12.77 -7.71 1.50
N TYR A 134 13.25 -7.06 0.45
CA TYR A 134 12.49 -6.99 -0.81
C TYR A 134 12.61 -8.31 -1.56
N VAL A 135 11.57 -8.68 -2.26
CA VAL A 135 11.51 -9.86 -3.14
C VAL A 135 10.96 -9.46 -4.50
N LEU A 136 11.41 -10.11 -5.58
CA LEU A 136 10.88 -9.85 -6.92
C LEU A 136 9.85 -10.92 -7.27
N LEU A 137 8.62 -10.50 -7.59
CA LEU A 137 7.54 -11.40 -7.97
C LEU A 137 7.69 -11.85 -9.42
N LYS A 138 7.57 -13.15 -9.64
CA LYS A 138 7.59 -13.74 -10.98
C LYS A 138 6.29 -13.46 -11.72
N ASN A 139 6.40 -13.26 -13.03
CA ASN A 139 5.28 -13.20 -13.97
C ASN A 139 4.24 -12.09 -13.72
N GLU A 140 4.44 -11.23 -12.73
CA GLU A 140 3.49 -10.17 -12.41
C GLU A 140 3.57 -8.99 -13.40
N CYS A 141 4.74 -8.68 -13.93
CA CYS A 141 4.92 -7.66 -14.94
C CYS A 141 5.12 -8.31 -16.31
N PRO A 142 4.30 -8.00 -17.34
CA PRO A 142 4.31 -8.67 -18.64
C PRO A 142 5.53 -8.32 -19.50
N TYR A 143 6.23 -7.23 -19.19
CA TYR A 143 7.40 -6.81 -19.96
C TYR A 143 8.57 -7.76 -19.76
N GLN A 144 9.17 -8.20 -20.90
CA GLN A 144 10.33 -9.10 -20.90
C GLN A 144 11.65 -8.32 -20.81
N ASP A 145 11.75 -7.19 -21.52
CA ASP A 145 12.96 -6.38 -21.60
C ASP A 145 12.98 -5.29 -20.49
N LYS A 146 13.28 -5.72 -19.27
CA LYS A 146 13.41 -4.83 -18.12
C LYS A 146 14.85 -4.37 -17.97
N LYS A 147 15.04 -3.08 -17.66
CA LYS A 147 16.34 -2.50 -17.30
C LYS A 147 16.66 -2.82 -15.84
N GLU A 148 17.94 -2.84 -15.53
CA GLU A 148 18.45 -2.92 -14.18
C GLU A 148 18.39 -1.56 -13.51
N CYS A 149 17.88 -1.50 -12.28
CA CYS A 149 17.98 -0.34 -11.41
C CYS A 149 18.07 -0.79 -9.96
N SER A 150 18.52 0.09 -9.06
CA SER A 150 18.45 -0.20 -7.63
C SER A 150 17.00 -0.18 -7.15
N VAL A 151 16.70 -0.97 -6.11
CA VAL A 151 15.37 -0.95 -5.46
C VAL A 151 15.01 0.46 -5.01
N ARG A 152 15.95 1.20 -4.46
CA ARG A 152 15.81 2.61 -4.07
C ARG A 152 15.34 3.49 -5.25
N ALA A 153 15.99 3.37 -6.40
CA ALA A 153 15.64 4.13 -7.59
C ALA A 153 14.26 3.75 -8.13
N TRP A 154 13.91 2.45 -8.06
CA TRP A 154 12.60 1.96 -8.44
C TRP A 154 11.47 2.51 -7.58
N LEU A 155 11.64 2.51 -6.27
CA LEU A 155 10.66 3.05 -5.33
C LEU A 155 10.48 4.56 -5.48
N GLY A 156 11.57 5.31 -5.73
CA GLY A 156 11.54 6.75 -5.92
C GLY A 156 11.01 7.52 -4.70
N ILE A 157 11.39 7.07 -3.50
CA ILE A 157 11.04 7.71 -2.23
C ILE A 157 12.29 8.42 -1.69
N GLU A 158 12.18 9.74 -1.47
CA GLU A 158 13.33 10.59 -1.09
C GLU A 158 13.94 10.18 0.26
N GLU A 159 13.11 9.96 1.27
CA GLU A 159 13.53 9.58 2.63
C GLU A 159 13.29 8.09 2.86
N LEU A 160 13.89 7.23 2.03
CA LEU A 160 13.58 5.81 1.99
C LEU A 160 13.82 5.11 3.33
N GLU A 161 14.89 5.45 4.05
CA GLU A 161 15.20 4.86 5.36
C GLU A 161 14.11 5.16 6.40
N GLN A 162 13.59 6.40 6.42
CA GLN A 162 12.49 6.77 7.30
C GLN A 162 11.19 6.06 6.90
N TYR A 163 10.97 5.96 5.59
CA TYR A 163 9.82 5.23 5.07
C TYR A 163 9.88 3.73 5.40
N GLU A 164 11.04 3.08 5.26
CA GLU A 164 11.24 1.67 5.63
C GLU A 164 11.01 1.43 7.12
N ALA A 165 11.55 2.30 7.98
CA ALA A 165 11.33 2.25 9.41
C ALA A 165 9.85 2.41 9.76
N TYR A 166 9.16 3.37 9.14
CA TYR A 166 7.72 3.58 9.28
C TYR A 166 6.91 2.34 8.87
N VAL A 167 7.20 1.79 7.68
CA VAL A 167 6.48 0.62 7.16
C VAL A 167 6.63 -0.58 8.08
N LEU A 168 7.85 -0.83 8.59
CA LEU A 168 8.11 -1.91 9.53
C LEU A 168 7.35 -1.69 10.85
N GLU A 169 7.35 -0.47 11.37
CA GLU A 169 6.66 -0.14 12.62
C GLU A 169 5.14 -0.26 12.47
N TRP A 170 4.57 0.21 11.36
CA TRP A 170 3.15 0.06 11.04
C TRP A 170 2.76 -1.41 10.88
N HIS A 171 3.54 -2.18 10.12
CA HIS A 171 3.31 -3.61 9.94
C HIS A 171 3.29 -4.35 11.28
N SER A 172 4.32 -4.15 12.12
CA SER A 172 4.43 -4.79 13.43
C SER A 172 3.28 -4.39 14.37
N PHE A 173 2.85 -3.12 14.32
CA PHE A 173 1.71 -2.65 15.09
C PHE A 173 0.40 -3.33 14.68
N ILE A 174 0.12 -3.38 13.37
CA ILE A 174 -1.08 -4.05 12.85
C ILE A 174 -1.06 -5.55 13.11
N ALA A 175 0.11 -6.21 12.96
CA ALA A 175 0.26 -7.62 13.28
C ALA A 175 -0.09 -7.92 14.76
N ARG A 176 0.41 -7.11 15.68
CA ARG A 176 0.10 -7.24 17.10
C ARG A 176 -1.40 -7.06 17.41
N ILE A 177 -2.08 -6.13 16.75
CA ILE A 177 -3.54 -5.99 16.89
C ILE A 177 -4.23 -7.25 16.40
N ARG A 178 -3.88 -7.77 15.23
CA ARG A 178 -4.47 -8.98 14.65
C ARG A 178 -4.33 -10.21 15.57
N GLU A 179 -3.22 -10.35 16.28
CA GLU A 179 -3.01 -11.41 17.25
C GLU A 179 -3.98 -11.33 18.45
N GLN A 180 -4.41 -10.14 18.82
CA GLN A 180 -5.33 -9.91 19.93
C GLN A 180 -6.81 -10.02 19.51
N LEU A 181 -7.15 -9.65 18.27
CA LEU A 181 -8.53 -9.64 17.79
C LEU A 181 -9.34 -10.94 17.98
N PRO A 182 -8.78 -12.16 17.86
CA PRO A 182 -9.53 -13.38 18.09
C PRO A 182 -10.11 -13.53 19.49
N GLN A 183 -9.54 -12.80 20.47
CA GLN A 183 -9.99 -12.82 21.86
C GLN A 183 -11.10 -11.80 22.13
N GLU A 184 -11.35 -10.88 21.18
CA GLU A 184 -12.32 -9.80 21.29
C GLU A 184 -13.67 -10.19 20.68
N ASN A 185 -14.75 -9.68 21.26
CA ASN A 185 -16.07 -9.79 20.66
C ASN A 185 -16.21 -8.81 19.47
N GLU A 186 -17.30 -8.96 18.70
CA GLU A 186 -17.53 -8.15 17.48
C GLU A 186 -17.63 -6.65 17.77
N GLU A 187 -18.26 -6.26 18.90
CA GLU A 187 -18.40 -4.85 19.28
C GLU A 187 -17.04 -4.23 19.59
N ASP A 188 -16.16 -4.92 20.28
CA ASP A 188 -14.83 -4.42 20.62
C ASP A 188 -13.90 -4.38 19.40
N ARG A 189 -14.00 -5.33 18.46
CA ARG A 189 -13.32 -5.27 17.17
C ARG A 189 -13.72 -4.03 16.36
N GLN A 190 -15.01 -3.70 16.35
CA GLN A 190 -15.50 -2.48 15.70
C GLN A 190 -14.97 -1.23 16.39
N LYS A 191 -14.96 -1.16 17.72
CA LYS A 191 -14.38 -0.05 18.49
C LYS A 191 -12.90 0.15 18.17
N ILE A 192 -12.12 -0.95 18.16
CA ILE A 192 -10.70 -0.91 17.79
C ILE A 192 -10.54 -0.35 16.38
N SER A 193 -11.29 -0.85 15.40
CA SER A 193 -11.23 -0.37 14.02
C SER A 193 -11.55 1.12 13.90
N LEU A 194 -12.63 1.59 14.56
CA LEU A 194 -13.00 3.01 14.58
C LEU A 194 -11.93 3.87 15.24
N PHE A 195 -11.34 3.40 16.34
CA PHE A 195 -10.26 4.11 17.01
C PHE A 195 -9.01 4.23 16.14
N LEU A 196 -8.66 3.18 15.39
CA LEU A 196 -7.57 3.22 14.42
C LEU A 196 -7.85 4.21 13.27
N LEU A 197 -9.06 4.16 12.71
CA LEU A 197 -9.47 5.09 11.65
C LEU A 197 -9.40 6.55 12.13
N GLN A 198 -9.91 6.83 13.32
CA GLN A 198 -9.88 8.17 13.90
C GLN A 198 -8.43 8.64 14.16
N SER A 199 -7.59 7.76 14.70
CA SER A 199 -6.23 8.13 15.11
C SER A 199 -5.28 8.34 13.94
N PHE A 200 -5.41 7.55 12.88
CA PHE A 200 -4.42 7.51 11.80
C PHE A 200 -4.91 8.02 10.45
N TYR A 201 -6.21 8.11 10.21
CA TYR A 201 -6.74 8.42 8.87
C TYR A 201 -7.62 9.68 8.83
N LEU A 202 -8.51 9.86 9.81
CA LEU A 202 -9.46 10.97 9.81
C LEU A 202 -8.82 12.33 10.15
N THR A 203 -7.79 12.34 10.98
CA THR A 203 -7.09 13.57 11.36
C THR A 203 -5.91 13.81 10.42
N PRO A 204 -5.87 14.95 9.69
CA PRO A 204 -4.76 15.27 8.80
C PRO A 204 -3.41 15.24 9.50
N TYR A 205 -2.38 14.80 8.78
CA TYR A 205 -1.00 14.84 9.28
C TYR A 205 -0.40 16.23 9.11
N ARG A 206 0.41 16.65 10.10
CA ARG A 206 1.26 17.86 10.03
C ARG A 206 2.30 17.69 8.91
N GLU A 207 3.10 18.74 8.64
CA GLU A 207 4.14 18.69 7.59
C GLU A 207 5.12 17.53 7.78
N GLY A 208 5.61 17.30 9.00
CA GLY A 208 6.46 16.16 9.35
C GLY A 208 5.63 14.89 9.59
N PHE A 209 5.33 14.14 8.53
CA PHE A 209 4.51 12.92 8.64
C PHE A 209 5.07 11.92 9.65
N TYR A 210 6.34 11.56 9.56
CA TYR A 210 6.93 10.49 10.38
C TYR A 210 6.94 10.82 11.87
N GLU A 211 7.21 12.08 12.21
CA GLU A 211 7.18 12.55 13.60
C GLU A 211 5.74 12.51 14.16
N ASP A 212 4.78 13.06 13.41
CA ASP A 212 3.37 13.07 13.82
C ASP A 212 2.80 11.65 13.92
N PHE A 213 3.16 10.76 12.99
CA PHE A 213 2.83 9.33 13.07
C PHE A 213 3.37 8.68 14.33
N GLY A 214 4.64 8.89 14.66
CA GLY A 214 5.27 8.32 15.85
C GLY A 214 4.59 8.78 17.15
N GLU A 215 4.21 10.07 17.25
CA GLU A 215 3.45 10.59 18.39
C GLU A 215 2.06 9.92 18.51
N ARG A 216 1.35 9.78 17.39
CA ARG A 216 0.03 9.11 17.36
C ARG A 216 0.14 7.64 17.74
N LEU A 217 1.11 6.95 17.16
CA LEU A 217 1.34 5.53 17.42
C LEU A 217 1.65 5.28 18.89
N LYS A 218 2.50 6.11 19.51
CA LYS A 218 2.79 6.02 20.95
C LYS A 218 1.54 6.16 21.80
N LYS A 219 0.67 7.13 21.49
CA LYS A 219 -0.60 7.32 22.20
C LYS A 219 -1.52 6.12 22.04
N VAL A 220 -1.66 5.63 20.80
CA VAL A 220 -2.56 4.49 20.49
C VAL A 220 -2.05 3.21 21.15
N LYS A 221 -0.74 2.94 21.11
CA LYS A 221 -0.13 1.80 21.82
C LYS A 221 -0.39 1.86 23.33
N GLY A 222 -0.31 3.06 23.93
CA GLY A 222 -0.61 3.27 25.34
C GLY A 222 -2.08 3.04 25.71
N VAL A 223 -3.02 3.12 24.77
CA VAL A 223 -4.44 2.83 25.01
C VAL A 223 -4.76 1.35 24.77
N LEU A 224 -4.23 0.76 23.68
CA LEU A 224 -4.59 -0.59 23.27
C LEU A 224 -3.80 -1.69 23.99
N PHE A 225 -2.61 -1.37 24.49
CA PHE A 225 -1.69 -2.36 25.08
C PHE A 225 -1.27 -2.01 26.52
N ALA A 226 -2.07 -1.16 27.21
CA ALA A 226 -1.86 -0.80 28.61
C ALA A 226 -2.18 -1.93 29.59
#